data_7a02131396c34e4efdb993fa1f103d0d
#
_entry.id   7a02131396c34e4efdb993fa1f103d0d
#
_cell.length_a   1.000
_cell.length_b   1.000
_cell.length_c   1.000
_cell.angle_alpha   90.00
_cell.angle_beta   90.00
_cell.angle_gamma   90.00
#
_symmetry.space_group_name_H-M   'P 1'
#
loop_
_entity.id
_entity.type
_entity.pdbx_description
1 polymer ?
#
loop_
_entity_poly.entity_id
_entity_poly.type
_entity_poly.pdbx_seq_one_letter_code
_entity_poly.pdbx_strand_id
1 'polypeptide(L)'
;VHVSYIASKCTSGLKAISWLVFRNAETYDSFPTRYIQIAALIVLIVFCYIASKGLNPLKKLATLAGSSMFVLSILYIILMFGAPIINPNGGYVSMDWSMKNLIPNFNVEYITSLSILVFAVGGIEKISPYVNKMEGNPAKQFPKSLIFAAVMVVICALFGTIAMGMMFDPEIINASAEIKSSYISNGSYWAFQKLGNYYGMGDLLLIIYAAATAIGQFSTLVISIDAPLRMLLEDENSSQYIPKTLLKQ
;
A
#
# COMPACT_ATOMS: atom_id res chain seq x y z
N VAL A 1 -13.11 11.47 -6.50
CA VAL A 1 -12.10 10.40 -6.41
C VAL A 1 -10.99 10.76 -5.41
N HIS A 2 -10.40 11.99 -5.43
CA HIS A 2 -9.30 12.36 -4.52
C HIS A 2 -9.69 12.41 -3.04
N VAL A 3 -10.87 12.90 -2.68
CA VAL A 3 -11.30 13.04 -1.28
C VAL A 3 -11.41 11.69 -0.58
N SER A 4 -12.08 10.73 -1.22
CA SER A 4 -12.21 9.36 -0.68
C SER A 4 -10.87 8.65 -0.58
N TYR A 5 -9.96 8.89 -1.53
CA TYR A 5 -8.61 8.33 -1.51
C TYR A 5 -7.78 8.89 -0.35
N ILE A 6 -7.82 10.21 -0.12
CA ILE A 6 -7.14 10.86 1.01
C ILE A 6 -7.67 10.33 2.34
N ALA A 7 -8.99 10.24 2.49
CA ALA A 7 -9.61 9.67 3.70
C ALA A 7 -9.17 8.22 3.93
N SER A 8 -9.15 7.40 2.88
CA SER A 8 -8.68 6.01 2.94
C SER A 8 -7.21 5.93 3.37
N LYS A 9 -6.33 6.82 2.91
CA LYS A 9 -4.92 6.84 3.31
C LYS A 9 -4.72 7.23 4.77
N CYS A 10 -5.51 8.18 5.28
CA CYS A 10 -5.51 8.52 6.71
C CYS A 10 -5.91 7.32 7.57
N THR A 11 -7.03 6.67 7.26
CA THR A 11 -7.53 5.53 8.03
C THR A 11 -6.62 4.30 7.93
N SER A 12 -6.07 4.01 6.75
CA SER A 12 -5.10 2.92 6.55
C SER A 12 -3.79 3.17 7.31
N GLY A 13 -3.32 4.43 7.37
CA GLY A 13 -2.17 4.80 8.18
C GLY A 13 -2.42 4.63 9.68
N LEU A 14 -3.59 5.04 10.18
CA LEU A 14 -3.99 4.82 11.57
C LEU A 14 -4.11 3.33 11.90
N LYS A 15 -4.66 2.54 10.98
CA LYS A 15 -4.73 1.08 11.15
C LYS A 15 -3.33 0.46 11.24
N ALA A 16 -2.39 0.90 10.41
CA ALA A 16 -1.01 0.44 10.47
C ALA A 16 -0.33 0.80 11.80
N ILE A 17 -0.59 1.99 12.35
CA ILE A 17 -0.12 2.37 13.69
C ILE A 17 -0.77 1.49 14.76
N SER A 18 -2.05 1.19 14.65
CA SER A 18 -2.73 0.28 15.60
C SER A 18 -2.08 -1.11 15.59
N TRP A 19 -1.80 -1.67 14.42
CA TRP A 19 -1.09 -2.93 14.29
C TRP A 19 0.35 -2.89 14.84
N LEU A 20 1.02 -1.75 14.68
CA LEU A 20 2.36 -1.55 15.22
C LEU A 20 2.37 -1.59 16.76
N VAL A 21 1.34 -1.03 17.40
CA VAL A 21 1.25 -0.90 18.85
C VAL A 21 0.61 -2.12 19.49
N PHE A 22 -0.55 -2.51 19.02
CA PHE A 22 -1.41 -3.53 19.65
C PHE A 22 -1.25 -4.94 19.06
N ARG A 23 -0.72 -5.07 17.83
CA ARG A 23 -0.42 -6.35 17.16
C ARG A 23 -1.64 -7.26 16.95
N ASN A 24 -2.83 -6.66 16.88
CA ASN A 24 -4.08 -7.36 16.60
C ASN A 24 -5.04 -6.51 15.77
N ALA A 25 -6.00 -7.18 15.10
CA ALA A 25 -7.01 -6.51 14.29
C ALA A 25 -8.12 -5.87 15.14
N GLU A 26 -8.47 -6.54 16.24
CA GLU A 26 -9.67 -6.28 17.03
C GLU A 26 -9.65 -4.89 17.67
N THR A 27 -8.47 -4.46 18.13
CA THR A 27 -8.33 -3.15 18.79
C THR A 27 -8.73 -2.00 17.86
N TYR A 28 -8.27 -2.00 16.60
CA TYR A 28 -8.66 -0.95 15.67
C TYR A 28 -10.15 -1.01 15.33
N ASP A 29 -10.67 -2.21 15.09
CA ASP A 29 -12.05 -2.43 14.66
C ASP A 29 -13.05 -2.18 15.81
N SER A 30 -12.60 -2.24 17.08
CA SER A 30 -13.40 -1.91 18.28
C SER A 30 -13.53 -0.42 18.56
N PHE A 31 -12.67 0.43 17.97
CA PHE A 31 -12.78 1.86 18.19
C PHE A 31 -14.05 2.46 17.55
N PRO A 32 -14.80 3.28 18.27
CA PRO A 32 -15.92 4.00 17.68
C PRO A 32 -15.50 4.82 16.47
N THR A 33 -16.24 4.71 15.37
CA THR A 33 -15.94 5.37 14.09
C THR A 33 -15.64 6.87 14.24
N ARG A 34 -16.33 7.55 15.18
CA ARG A 34 -16.11 8.97 15.45
C ARG A 34 -14.67 9.28 15.88
N TYR A 35 -14.07 8.45 16.72
CA TYR A 35 -12.68 8.66 17.17
C TYR A 35 -11.69 8.44 16.03
N ILE A 36 -11.94 7.43 15.19
CA ILE A 36 -11.14 7.19 13.99
C ILE A 36 -11.22 8.39 13.03
N GLN A 37 -12.41 8.97 12.84
CA GLN A 37 -12.61 10.17 12.01
C GLN A 37 -11.87 11.38 12.54
N ILE A 38 -11.93 11.64 13.86
CA ILE A 38 -11.21 12.74 14.50
C ILE A 38 -9.69 12.53 14.35
N ALA A 39 -9.21 11.33 14.63
CA ALA A 39 -7.79 10.99 14.44
C ALA A 39 -7.33 11.17 13.00
N ALA A 40 -8.15 10.73 12.02
CA ALA A 40 -7.88 10.91 10.61
C ALA A 40 -7.81 12.39 10.21
N LEU A 41 -8.68 13.22 10.77
CA LEU A 41 -8.65 14.67 10.54
C LEU A 41 -7.38 15.31 11.11
N ILE A 42 -6.96 14.93 12.31
CA ILE A 42 -5.70 15.39 12.92
C ILE A 42 -4.51 14.99 12.04
N VAL A 43 -4.46 13.74 11.61
CA VAL A 43 -3.43 13.23 10.67
C VAL A 43 -3.42 14.06 9.39
N LEU A 44 -4.58 14.33 8.79
CA LEU A 44 -4.68 15.13 7.59
C LEU A 44 -4.09 16.53 7.79
N ILE A 45 -4.44 17.22 8.88
CA ILE A 45 -3.92 18.57 9.20
C ILE A 45 -2.41 18.55 9.35
N VAL A 46 -1.86 17.57 10.08
CA VAL A 46 -0.41 17.43 10.28
C VAL A 46 0.30 17.23 8.94
N PHE A 47 -0.23 16.35 8.08
CA PHE A 47 0.40 16.09 6.79
C PHE A 47 0.18 17.19 5.76
N CYS A 48 -0.89 17.97 5.83
CA CYS A 48 -1.02 19.23 5.09
C CYS A 48 0.06 20.23 5.49
N TYR A 49 0.34 20.34 6.79
CA TYR A 49 1.43 21.17 7.27
C TYR A 49 2.81 20.68 6.80
N ILE A 50 3.06 19.37 6.79
CA ILE A 50 4.31 18.80 6.25
C ILE A 50 4.42 19.07 4.75
N ALA A 51 3.35 18.90 3.98
CA ALA A 51 3.30 19.19 2.56
C ALA A 51 3.62 20.67 2.27
N SER A 52 3.18 21.59 3.12
CA SER A 52 3.46 23.02 2.98
C SER A 52 4.95 23.40 3.16
N LYS A 53 5.78 22.51 3.73
CA LYS A 53 7.22 22.72 3.91
C LYS A 53 8.04 22.48 2.64
N GLY A 54 7.41 22.05 1.56
CA GLY A 54 8.04 21.91 0.25
C GLY A 54 8.53 20.49 -0.08
N LEU A 55 9.27 20.38 -1.18
CA LEU A 55 9.64 19.09 -1.80
C LEU A 55 10.66 18.25 -1.03
N ASN A 56 11.55 18.87 -0.26
CA ASN A 56 12.64 18.12 0.39
C ASN A 56 12.17 17.09 1.42
N PRO A 57 11.24 17.42 2.36
CA PRO A 57 10.66 16.43 3.25
C PRO A 57 9.87 15.36 2.51
N LEU A 58 9.13 15.76 1.46
CA LEU A 58 8.34 14.88 0.63
C LEU A 58 9.20 13.84 -0.08
N LYS A 59 10.30 14.27 -0.74
CA LYS A 59 11.25 13.37 -1.43
C LYS A 59 11.84 12.33 -0.46
N LYS A 60 12.27 12.74 0.73
CA LYS A 60 12.82 11.83 1.74
C LYS A 60 11.78 10.81 2.21
N LEU A 61 10.57 11.25 2.51
CA LEU A 61 9.48 10.39 2.95
C LEU A 61 9.09 9.39 1.85
N ALA A 62 8.96 9.85 0.61
CA ALA A 62 8.62 9.00 -0.54
C ALA A 62 9.71 7.95 -0.83
N THR A 63 10.98 8.33 -0.73
CA THR A 63 12.10 7.40 -0.92
C THR A 63 12.12 6.33 0.18
N LEU A 64 11.96 6.73 1.44
CA LEU A 64 11.92 5.80 2.56
C LEU A 64 10.73 4.84 2.44
N ALA A 65 9.55 5.35 2.13
CA ALA A 65 8.34 4.55 1.95
C ALA A 65 8.47 3.57 0.79
N GLY A 66 8.88 4.04 -0.38
CA GLY A 66 9.00 3.20 -1.57
C GLY A 66 10.05 2.11 -1.41
N SER A 67 11.24 2.45 -0.90
CA SER A 67 12.30 1.46 -0.69
C SER A 67 11.94 0.43 0.37
N SER A 68 11.35 0.83 1.49
CA SER A 68 10.96 -0.09 2.56
C SER A 68 9.88 -1.07 2.11
N MET A 69 8.82 -0.60 1.44
CA MET A 69 7.76 -1.47 0.94
C MET A 69 8.24 -2.42 -0.15
N PHE A 70 9.12 -1.95 -1.04
CA PHE A 70 9.74 -2.78 -2.07
C PHE A 70 10.56 -3.92 -1.46
N VAL A 71 11.47 -3.58 -0.54
CA VAL A 71 12.31 -4.57 0.15
C VAL A 71 11.46 -5.58 0.91
N LEU A 72 10.43 -5.12 1.63
CA LEU A 72 9.54 -6.01 2.38
C LEU A 72 8.72 -6.92 1.48
N SER A 73 8.28 -6.45 0.32
CA SER A 73 7.55 -7.30 -0.64
C SER A 73 8.42 -8.44 -1.16
N ILE A 74 9.66 -8.14 -1.55
CA ILE A 74 10.61 -9.15 -1.99
C ILE A 74 10.98 -10.09 -0.83
N LEU A 75 11.27 -9.54 0.33
CA LEU A 75 11.61 -10.31 1.52
C LEU A 75 10.49 -11.28 1.90
N TYR A 76 9.24 -10.81 1.87
CA TYR A 76 8.05 -11.63 2.11
C TYR A 76 8.00 -12.83 1.16
N ILE A 77 8.16 -12.60 -0.14
CA ILE A 77 8.13 -13.66 -1.14
C ILE A 77 9.26 -14.68 -0.88
N ILE A 78 10.50 -14.21 -0.71
CA ILE A 78 11.66 -15.08 -0.48
C ILE A 78 11.47 -15.91 0.80
N LEU A 79 11.10 -15.26 1.89
CA LEU A 79 10.92 -15.94 3.16
C LEU A 79 9.76 -16.93 3.11
N MET A 80 8.67 -16.60 2.42
CA MET A 80 7.53 -17.50 2.33
C MET A 80 7.87 -18.77 1.54
N PHE A 81 8.57 -18.66 0.41
CA PHE A 81 9.02 -19.85 -0.34
C PHE A 81 10.11 -20.65 0.41
N GLY A 82 10.89 -20.01 1.28
CA GLY A 82 11.85 -20.67 2.14
C GLY A 82 11.23 -21.32 3.40
N ALA A 83 10.07 -20.86 3.84
CA ALA A 83 9.45 -21.30 5.08
C ALA A 83 9.16 -22.83 5.15
N PRO A 84 8.67 -23.51 4.10
CA PRO A 84 8.47 -24.95 4.13
C PRO A 84 9.76 -25.77 4.26
N ILE A 85 10.91 -25.21 3.85
CA ILE A 85 12.21 -25.85 3.96
C ILE A 85 12.70 -25.79 5.41
N ILE A 86 12.50 -24.66 6.08
CA ILE A 86 12.98 -24.42 7.45
C ILE A 86 12.03 -25.01 8.48
N ASN A 87 10.74 -24.91 8.25
CA ASN A 87 9.70 -25.42 9.14
C ASN A 87 8.69 -26.27 8.36
N PRO A 88 8.99 -27.53 8.03
CA PRO A 88 8.13 -28.39 7.23
C PRO A 88 6.72 -28.62 7.85
N ASN A 89 6.62 -28.47 9.16
CA ASN A 89 5.37 -28.68 9.93
C ASN A 89 4.59 -27.38 10.17
N GLY A 90 4.87 -26.30 9.42
CA GLY A 90 4.27 -24.98 9.60
C GLY A 90 2.79 -24.86 9.25
N GLY A 91 2.12 -25.94 8.86
CA GLY A 91 0.70 -25.93 8.53
C GLY A 91 0.38 -25.14 7.25
N TYR A 92 1.18 -25.33 6.20
CA TYR A 92 0.98 -24.68 4.91
C TYR A 92 -0.21 -25.27 4.16
N VAL A 93 -0.92 -24.41 3.45
CA VAL A 93 -2.02 -24.81 2.59
C VAL A 93 -1.45 -25.39 1.27
N SER A 94 -1.88 -26.59 0.92
CA SER A 94 -1.53 -27.20 -0.36
C SER A 94 -2.29 -26.51 -1.49
N MET A 95 -1.56 -25.92 -2.43
CA MET A 95 -2.16 -25.29 -3.61
C MET A 95 -2.43 -26.35 -4.69
N ASP A 96 -3.66 -26.38 -5.18
CA ASP A 96 -4.02 -27.18 -6.34
C ASP A 96 -3.66 -26.45 -7.64
N TRP A 97 -2.61 -26.91 -8.29
CA TRP A 97 -2.09 -26.38 -9.57
C TRP A 97 -2.77 -27.00 -10.80
N SER A 98 -3.97 -27.60 -10.63
CA SER A 98 -4.71 -28.12 -11.78
C SER A 98 -5.07 -26.99 -12.76
N MET A 99 -5.14 -27.33 -14.05
CA MET A 99 -5.54 -26.36 -15.10
C MET A 99 -6.93 -25.78 -14.83
N LYS A 100 -7.79 -26.51 -14.15
CA LYS A 100 -9.12 -26.04 -13.74
C LYS A 100 -9.04 -24.83 -12.80
N ASN A 101 -8.07 -24.80 -11.89
CA ASN A 101 -7.89 -23.72 -10.93
C ASN A 101 -7.02 -22.57 -11.48
N LEU A 102 -6.22 -22.83 -12.53
CA LEU A 102 -5.42 -21.80 -13.18
C LEU A 102 -6.22 -20.98 -14.19
N ILE A 103 -7.31 -21.54 -14.74
CA ILE A 103 -8.17 -20.82 -15.68
C ILE A 103 -9.27 -20.13 -14.90
N PRO A 104 -9.34 -18.78 -14.92
CA PRO A 104 -10.36 -18.05 -14.18
C PRO A 104 -11.77 -18.33 -14.75
N ASN A 105 -12.74 -18.45 -13.88
CA ASN A 105 -14.15 -18.44 -14.26
C ASN A 105 -14.54 -17.00 -14.60
N PHE A 106 -14.80 -16.73 -15.89
CA PHE A 106 -15.21 -15.41 -16.37
C PHE A 106 -16.67 -15.10 -15.98
N ASN A 107 -16.87 -14.79 -14.71
CA ASN A 107 -18.13 -14.36 -14.15
C ASN A 107 -18.07 -12.88 -13.72
N VAL A 108 -19.20 -12.32 -13.31
CA VAL A 108 -19.29 -10.92 -12.85
C VAL A 108 -18.37 -10.65 -11.66
N GLU A 109 -18.21 -11.61 -10.77
CA GLU A 109 -17.33 -11.49 -9.60
C GLU A 109 -15.86 -11.39 -10.01
N TYR A 110 -15.44 -12.17 -11.01
CA TYR A 110 -14.09 -12.09 -11.58
C TYR A 110 -13.83 -10.72 -12.23
N ILE A 111 -14.79 -10.22 -13.03
CA ILE A 111 -14.68 -8.89 -13.66
C ILE A 111 -14.60 -7.78 -12.60
N THR A 112 -15.39 -7.89 -11.52
CA THR A 112 -15.33 -6.95 -10.40
C THR A 112 -13.97 -7.00 -9.70
N SER A 113 -13.40 -8.20 -9.54
CA SER A 113 -12.06 -8.37 -8.95
C SER A 113 -10.96 -7.77 -9.84
N LEU A 114 -11.09 -7.82 -11.17
CA LEU A 114 -10.16 -7.17 -12.09
C LEU A 114 -10.12 -5.65 -11.89
N SER A 115 -11.23 -5.03 -11.50
CA SER A 115 -11.27 -3.59 -11.23
C SER A 115 -10.31 -3.18 -10.09
N ILE A 116 -10.12 -4.04 -9.11
CA ILE A 116 -9.16 -3.84 -8.00
C ILE A 116 -7.73 -3.85 -8.53
N LEU A 117 -7.41 -4.75 -9.47
CA LEU A 117 -6.09 -4.82 -10.10
C LEU A 117 -5.81 -3.57 -10.95
N VAL A 118 -6.79 -3.11 -11.73
CA VAL A 118 -6.68 -1.86 -12.49
C VAL A 118 -6.45 -0.68 -11.55
N PHE A 119 -7.15 -0.65 -10.42
CA PHE A 119 -6.97 0.39 -9.40
C PHE A 119 -5.60 0.33 -8.71
N ALA A 120 -5.04 -0.86 -8.54
CA ALA A 120 -3.70 -1.06 -7.96
C ALA A 120 -2.58 -0.55 -8.87
N VAL A 121 -2.77 -0.60 -10.19
CA VAL A 121 -1.83 -0.07 -11.19
C VAL A 121 -2.08 1.42 -11.48
N GLY A 122 -3.31 1.90 -11.23
CA GLY A 122 -3.68 3.30 -11.37
C GLY A 122 -2.93 4.22 -10.40
N GLY A 123 -2.77 5.50 -10.77
CA GLY A 123 -2.12 6.50 -9.92
C GLY A 123 -0.68 6.85 -10.35
N ILE A 124 -0.17 6.20 -11.37
CA ILE A 124 1.13 6.56 -12.00
C ILE A 124 1.09 8.01 -12.50
N GLU A 125 -0.05 8.46 -12.96
CA GLU A 125 -0.30 9.85 -13.38
C GLU A 125 -0.04 10.88 -12.27
N LYS A 126 -0.11 10.50 -11.00
CA LYS A 126 0.20 11.39 -9.87
C LYS A 126 1.67 11.82 -9.81
N ILE A 127 2.54 11.11 -10.52
CA ILE A 127 3.96 11.44 -10.61
C ILE A 127 4.22 12.47 -11.73
N SER A 128 3.27 12.66 -12.65
CA SER A 128 3.43 13.57 -13.80
C SER A 128 3.87 15.00 -13.43
N PRO A 129 3.39 15.64 -12.35
CA PRO A 129 3.86 16.97 -11.96
C PRO A 129 5.34 17.03 -11.57
N TYR A 130 5.95 15.88 -11.30
CA TYR A 130 7.37 15.81 -10.88
C TYR A 130 8.32 15.41 -12.01
N VAL A 131 7.80 15.11 -13.21
CA VAL A 131 8.61 14.64 -14.36
C VAL A 131 9.70 15.66 -14.73
N ASN A 132 9.37 16.96 -14.72
CA ASN A 132 10.33 18.02 -15.03
C ASN A 132 11.44 18.19 -13.97
N LYS A 133 11.30 17.56 -12.80
CA LYS A 133 12.28 17.59 -11.71
C LYS A 133 13.12 16.31 -11.61
N MET A 134 12.95 15.41 -12.58
CA MET A 134 13.76 14.18 -12.67
C MET A 134 15.19 14.53 -13.10
N GLU A 135 16.15 13.86 -12.48
CA GLU A 135 17.56 13.96 -12.87
C GLU A 135 17.78 13.31 -14.24
N GLY A 136 18.56 13.97 -15.09
CA GLY A 136 18.86 13.52 -16.45
C GLY A 136 17.80 13.94 -17.48
N ASN A 137 17.59 13.12 -18.51
CA ASN A 137 16.59 13.39 -19.55
C ASN A 137 15.23 12.79 -19.18
N PRO A 138 14.24 13.62 -18.78
CA PRO A 138 12.93 13.15 -18.34
C PRO A 138 12.20 12.29 -19.38
N ALA A 139 12.30 12.65 -20.66
CA ALA A 139 11.65 11.94 -21.76
C ALA A 139 12.14 10.48 -21.92
N LYS A 140 13.37 10.20 -21.48
CA LYS A 140 13.95 8.85 -21.51
C LYS A 140 13.81 8.14 -20.17
N GLN A 141 13.93 8.84 -19.06
CA GLN A 141 13.93 8.24 -17.72
C GLN A 141 12.53 7.88 -17.23
N PHE A 142 11.54 8.73 -17.52
CA PHE A 142 10.17 8.49 -17.06
C PHE A 142 9.56 7.21 -17.63
N PRO A 143 9.59 6.94 -18.97
CA PRO A 143 9.08 5.68 -19.49
C PRO A 143 9.81 4.43 -18.94
N LYS A 144 11.13 4.52 -18.75
CA LYS A 144 11.90 3.41 -18.15
C LYS A 144 11.45 3.10 -16.72
N SER A 145 11.25 4.14 -15.91
CA SER A 145 10.77 4.00 -14.54
C SER A 145 9.37 3.39 -14.50
N LEU A 146 8.49 3.75 -15.44
CA LEU A 146 7.16 3.19 -15.57
C LEU A 146 7.18 1.70 -15.91
N ILE A 147 7.98 1.31 -16.91
CA ILE A 147 8.12 -0.10 -17.31
C ILE A 147 8.68 -0.91 -16.14
N PHE A 148 9.72 -0.41 -15.48
CA PHE A 148 10.30 -1.09 -14.31
C PHE A 148 9.26 -1.26 -13.20
N ALA A 149 8.51 -0.20 -12.87
CA ALA A 149 7.46 -0.27 -11.86
C ALA A 149 6.36 -1.28 -12.25
N ALA A 150 5.92 -1.29 -13.52
CA ALA A 150 4.91 -2.23 -13.98
C ALA A 150 5.39 -3.70 -13.86
N VAL A 151 6.62 -3.99 -14.29
CA VAL A 151 7.21 -5.34 -14.16
C VAL A 151 7.29 -5.75 -12.69
N MET A 152 7.72 -4.86 -11.81
CA MET A 152 7.81 -5.13 -10.38
C MET A 152 6.44 -5.39 -9.75
N VAL A 153 5.42 -4.61 -10.13
CA VAL A 153 4.04 -4.84 -9.66
C VAL A 153 3.54 -6.22 -10.09
N VAL A 154 3.79 -6.63 -11.35
CA VAL A 154 3.39 -7.95 -11.84
C VAL A 154 4.09 -9.06 -11.06
N ILE A 155 5.41 -8.97 -10.86
CA ILE A 155 6.18 -9.96 -10.10
C ILE A 155 5.65 -10.04 -8.65
N CYS A 156 5.50 -8.92 -7.96
CA CYS A 156 5.00 -8.90 -6.59
C CYS A 156 3.55 -9.40 -6.50
N ALA A 157 2.71 -9.10 -7.47
CA ALA A 157 1.33 -9.58 -7.51
C ALA A 157 1.27 -11.10 -7.69
N LEU A 158 2.00 -11.66 -8.66
CA LEU A 158 2.01 -13.10 -8.92
C LEU A 158 2.57 -13.88 -7.72
N PHE A 159 3.81 -13.62 -7.37
CA PHE A 159 4.48 -14.38 -6.31
C PHE A 159 3.94 -14.06 -4.91
N GLY A 160 3.49 -12.81 -4.68
CA GLY A 160 2.83 -12.43 -3.44
C GLY A 160 1.50 -13.14 -3.25
N THR A 161 0.70 -13.30 -4.32
CA THR A 161 -0.57 -14.05 -4.27
C THR A 161 -0.33 -15.52 -3.99
N ILE A 162 0.68 -16.14 -4.64
CA ILE A 162 1.07 -17.52 -4.36
C ILE A 162 1.50 -17.66 -2.89
N ALA A 163 2.35 -16.78 -2.40
CA ALA A 163 2.81 -16.77 -1.02
C ALA A 163 1.65 -16.64 -0.01
N MET A 164 0.67 -15.79 -0.30
CA MET A 164 -0.55 -15.66 0.52
C MET A 164 -1.40 -16.93 0.48
N GLY A 165 -1.55 -17.55 -0.70
CA GLY A 165 -2.28 -18.81 -0.88
C GLY A 165 -1.67 -19.99 -0.11
N MET A 166 -0.35 -19.99 0.08
CA MET A 166 0.33 -20.99 0.92
C MET A 166 0.06 -20.81 2.42
N MET A 167 -0.36 -19.62 2.84
CA MET A 167 -0.61 -19.29 4.25
C MET A 167 -2.06 -19.44 4.68
N PHE A 168 -2.99 -19.12 3.79
CA PHE A 168 -4.40 -18.96 4.13
C PHE A 168 -5.28 -19.82 3.24
N ASP A 169 -6.13 -20.60 3.89
CA ASP A 169 -7.08 -21.47 3.22
C ASP A 169 -8.20 -20.64 2.55
N PRO A 170 -8.38 -20.74 1.22
CA PRO A 170 -9.43 -20.03 0.50
C PRO A 170 -10.85 -20.39 1.00
N GLU A 171 -11.07 -21.62 1.48
CA GLU A 171 -12.37 -22.04 2.01
C GLU A 171 -12.71 -21.27 3.28
N ILE A 172 -11.72 -21.10 4.18
CA ILE A 172 -11.89 -20.32 5.41
C ILE A 172 -12.14 -18.85 5.07
N ILE A 173 -11.37 -18.28 4.14
CA ILE A 173 -11.52 -16.86 3.73
C ILE A 173 -12.91 -16.60 3.17
N ASN A 174 -13.45 -17.51 2.36
CA ASN A 174 -14.74 -17.34 1.70
C ASN A 174 -15.92 -17.86 2.52
N ALA A 175 -15.73 -18.33 3.75
CA ALA A 175 -16.78 -18.90 4.60
C ALA A 175 -17.91 -17.88 4.91
N SER A 176 -17.58 -16.58 5.03
CA SER A 176 -18.58 -15.52 5.17
C SER A 176 -18.08 -14.19 4.60
N ALA A 177 -19.01 -13.27 4.30
CA ALA A 177 -18.68 -11.93 3.83
C ALA A 177 -17.86 -11.13 4.87
N GLU A 178 -18.12 -11.33 6.15
CA GLU A 178 -17.37 -10.69 7.24
C GLU A 178 -15.94 -11.20 7.30
N ILE A 179 -15.74 -12.52 7.25
CA ILE A 179 -14.41 -13.12 7.24
C ILE A 179 -13.63 -12.63 6.03
N LYS A 180 -14.23 -12.68 4.83
CA LYS A 180 -13.61 -12.17 3.59
C LYS A 180 -13.19 -10.70 3.72
N SER A 181 -14.06 -9.85 4.24
CA SER A 181 -13.76 -8.43 4.47
C SER A 181 -12.61 -8.24 5.47
N SER A 182 -12.57 -9.04 6.53
CA SER A 182 -11.50 -9.00 7.52
C SER A 182 -10.15 -9.42 6.92
N TYR A 183 -10.11 -10.46 6.09
CA TYR A 183 -8.88 -10.85 5.37
C TYR A 183 -8.42 -9.81 4.35
N ILE A 184 -9.34 -9.19 3.61
CA ILE A 184 -8.99 -8.08 2.70
C ILE A 184 -8.36 -6.92 3.48
N SER A 185 -8.83 -6.65 4.68
CA SER A 185 -8.42 -5.52 5.51
C SER A 185 -7.15 -5.79 6.33
N ASN A 186 -6.95 -7.01 6.82
CA ASN A 186 -5.92 -7.38 7.80
C ASN A 186 -4.96 -8.47 7.29
N GLY A 187 -5.26 -9.13 6.17
CA GLY A 187 -4.56 -10.34 5.73
C GLY A 187 -3.04 -10.17 5.58
N SER A 188 -2.58 -9.01 5.12
CA SER A 188 -1.14 -8.73 5.01
C SER A 188 -0.45 -8.65 6.37
N TYR A 189 -1.09 -8.09 7.40
CA TYR A 189 -0.54 -8.06 8.76
C TYR A 189 -0.46 -9.47 9.34
N TRP A 190 -1.52 -10.27 9.21
CA TRP A 190 -1.53 -11.67 9.61
C TRP A 190 -0.50 -12.51 8.86
N ALA A 191 -0.27 -12.21 7.57
CA ALA A 191 0.76 -12.89 6.79
C ALA A 191 2.16 -12.66 7.35
N PHE A 192 2.51 -11.42 7.67
CA PHE A 192 3.80 -11.11 8.30
C PHE A 192 3.92 -11.65 9.73
N GLN A 193 2.82 -11.71 10.48
CA GLN A 193 2.78 -12.35 11.80
C GLN A 193 3.02 -13.86 11.70
N LYS A 194 2.31 -14.55 10.80
CA LYS A 194 2.53 -15.98 10.54
C LYS A 194 3.95 -16.25 10.06
N LEU A 195 4.44 -15.41 9.16
CA LEU A 195 5.80 -15.53 8.65
C LEU A 195 6.83 -15.42 9.78
N GLY A 196 6.67 -14.47 10.68
CA GLY A 196 7.52 -14.35 11.89
C GLY A 196 7.50 -15.62 12.73
N ASN A 197 6.32 -16.22 12.91
CA ASN A 197 6.19 -17.47 13.67
C ASN A 197 6.88 -18.65 12.97
N TYR A 198 6.81 -18.76 11.63
CA TYR A 198 7.49 -19.83 10.90
C TYR A 198 9.00 -19.83 11.12
N TYR A 199 9.59 -18.65 11.29
CA TYR A 199 11.03 -18.45 11.52
C TYR A 199 11.39 -18.30 12.99
N GLY A 200 10.45 -18.45 13.92
CA GLY A 200 10.70 -18.26 15.35
C GLY A 200 11.02 -16.83 15.77
N MET A 201 10.69 -15.84 14.91
CA MET A 201 10.93 -14.40 15.13
C MET A 201 9.78 -13.70 15.86
N GLY A 202 8.69 -14.41 16.16
CA GLY A 202 7.49 -13.84 16.78
C GLY A 202 6.93 -12.67 15.95
N ASP A 203 6.60 -11.56 16.61
CA ASP A 203 5.98 -10.41 15.98
C ASP A 203 6.97 -9.44 15.29
N LEU A 204 8.26 -9.76 15.23
CA LEU A 204 9.26 -8.83 14.68
C LEU A 204 8.96 -8.43 13.24
N LEU A 205 8.63 -9.39 12.37
CA LEU A 205 8.30 -9.12 10.97
C LEU A 205 7.01 -8.32 10.83
N LEU A 206 6.01 -8.59 11.67
CA LEU A 206 4.78 -7.80 11.74
C LEU A 206 5.08 -6.33 12.10
N ILE A 207 5.90 -6.10 13.12
CA ILE A 207 6.26 -4.74 13.56
C ILE A 207 6.95 -3.96 12.44
N ILE A 208 7.92 -4.58 11.76
CA ILE A 208 8.64 -3.97 10.63
C ILE A 208 7.66 -3.66 9.49
N TYR A 209 6.79 -4.60 9.15
CA TYR A 209 5.78 -4.40 8.12
C TYR A 209 4.79 -3.30 8.47
N ALA A 210 4.26 -3.28 9.69
CA ALA A 210 3.30 -2.27 10.13
C ALA A 210 3.92 -0.86 10.14
N ALA A 211 5.16 -0.73 10.60
CA ALA A 211 5.91 0.53 10.56
C ALA A 211 6.11 1.03 9.12
N ALA A 212 6.58 0.16 8.22
CA ALA A 212 6.79 0.51 6.82
C ALA A 212 5.46 0.86 6.12
N THR A 213 4.39 0.13 6.43
CA THR A 213 3.04 0.41 5.91
C THR A 213 2.53 1.77 6.39
N ALA A 214 2.70 2.11 7.66
CA ALA A 214 2.33 3.44 8.17
C ALA A 214 3.07 4.55 7.42
N ILE A 215 4.39 4.44 7.27
CA ILE A 215 5.21 5.38 6.52
C ILE A 215 4.74 5.45 5.05
N GLY A 216 4.46 4.31 4.43
CA GLY A 216 3.96 4.22 3.06
C GLY A 216 2.62 4.91 2.84
N GLN A 217 1.64 4.68 3.73
CA GLN A 217 0.33 5.31 3.65
C GLN A 217 0.42 6.84 3.83
N PHE A 218 1.20 7.30 4.79
CA PHE A 218 1.39 8.73 5.01
C PHE A 218 2.20 9.41 3.90
N SER A 219 3.19 8.75 3.33
CA SER A 219 3.90 9.25 2.15
C SER A 219 2.94 9.43 0.97
N THR A 220 2.10 8.43 0.71
CA THR A 220 1.10 8.49 -0.35
C THR A 220 0.06 9.59 -0.09
N LEU A 221 -0.31 9.81 1.18
CA LEU A 221 -1.19 10.90 1.60
C LEU A 221 -0.58 12.26 1.22
N VAL A 222 0.68 12.51 1.58
CA VAL A 222 1.38 13.77 1.28
C VAL A 222 1.47 14.01 -0.22
N ILE A 223 1.84 13.01 -1.01
CA ILE A 223 1.89 13.11 -2.48
C ILE A 223 0.50 13.42 -3.05
N SER A 224 -0.56 12.82 -2.50
CA SER A 224 -1.94 13.04 -2.96
C SER A 224 -2.47 14.43 -2.61
N ILE A 225 -1.90 15.10 -1.62
CA ILE A 225 -2.20 16.50 -1.30
C ILE A 225 -1.36 17.44 -2.18
N ASP A 226 -0.06 17.18 -2.31
CA ASP A 226 0.89 18.07 -3.00
C ASP A 226 0.70 18.07 -4.53
N ALA A 227 0.44 16.92 -5.16
CA ALA A 227 0.35 16.83 -6.61
C ALA A 227 -0.78 17.69 -7.23
N PRO A 228 -2.04 17.67 -6.73
CA PRO A 228 -3.09 18.55 -7.24
C PRO A 228 -2.80 20.03 -6.99
N LEU A 229 -2.19 20.35 -5.83
CA LEU A 229 -1.81 21.71 -5.51
C LEU A 229 -0.79 22.26 -6.51
N ARG A 230 0.21 21.45 -6.88
CA ARG A 230 1.20 21.85 -7.90
C ARG A 230 0.58 22.02 -9.28
N MET A 231 -0.33 21.14 -9.68
CA MET A 231 -1.04 21.31 -10.94
C MET A 231 -1.80 22.62 -11.00
N LEU A 232 -2.46 23.03 -9.90
CA LEU A 232 -3.15 24.31 -9.82
C LEU A 232 -2.18 25.52 -9.84
N LEU A 233 -1.01 25.38 -9.20
CA LEU A 233 0.00 26.44 -9.16
C LEU A 233 0.72 26.63 -10.50
N GLU A 234 0.89 25.57 -11.27
CA GLU A 234 1.56 25.57 -12.58
C GLU A 234 0.61 25.93 -13.73
N ASP A 235 -0.71 25.97 -13.52
CA ASP A 235 -1.68 26.43 -14.50
C ASP A 235 -1.70 27.96 -14.56
N GLU A 236 -1.27 28.52 -15.70
CA GLU A 236 -1.21 29.97 -15.93
C GLU A 236 -2.56 30.68 -15.72
N ASN A 237 -3.67 30.02 -16.02
CA ASN A 237 -5.00 30.57 -15.83
C ASN A 237 -5.43 30.62 -14.36
N SER A 238 -4.94 29.71 -13.55
CA SER A 238 -5.22 29.65 -12.11
C SER A 238 -4.27 30.48 -11.28
N SER A 239 -3.05 30.70 -11.76
CA SER A 239 -1.98 31.41 -11.04
C SER A 239 -2.33 32.86 -10.70
N GLN A 240 -3.17 33.52 -11.49
CA GLN A 240 -3.62 34.90 -11.25
C GLN A 240 -4.54 35.03 -10.01
N TYR A 241 -5.17 33.93 -9.57
CA TYR A 241 -6.06 33.92 -8.39
C TYR A 241 -5.35 33.45 -7.12
N ILE A 242 -4.09 33.02 -7.22
CA ILE A 242 -3.33 32.47 -6.11
C ILE A 242 -2.44 33.57 -5.51
N PRO A 243 -2.42 33.76 -4.19
CA PRO A 243 -1.54 34.73 -3.54
C PRO A 243 -0.08 34.48 -3.91
N LYS A 244 0.63 35.55 -4.34
CA LYS A 244 2.04 35.50 -4.76
C LYS A 244 2.98 34.88 -3.70
N THR A 245 2.59 34.87 -2.45
CA THR A 245 3.30 34.23 -1.34
C THR A 245 3.34 32.71 -1.45
N LEU A 246 2.33 32.08 -2.06
CA LEU A 246 2.28 30.62 -2.28
C LEU A 246 3.02 30.20 -3.55
N LEU A 247 3.21 31.11 -4.52
CA LEU A 247 3.93 30.85 -5.77
C LEU A 247 5.46 30.82 -5.62
N LYS A 248 5.99 31.28 -4.46
CA LYS A 248 7.45 31.34 -4.20
C LYS A 248 7.99 30.15 -3.41
N GLN A 249 7.16 29.18 -3.05
CA GLN A 249 7.54 27.91 -2.39
C GLN A 249 7.58 26.76 -3.39
#